data_b01250372bdd7ce46381b499ca9be8e3
#
_entry.id   b01250372bdd7ce46381b499ca9be8e3
#
_cell.length_a   1.000
_cell.length_b   1.000
_cell.length_c   1.000
_cell.angle_alpha   90.00
_cell.angle_beta   90.00
_cell.angle_gamma   90.00
#
_symmetry.space_group_name_H-M   'P 1'
#
loop_
_entity.id
_entity.type
_entity.pdbx_description
1 polymer ?
#
loop_
_entity_poly.entity_id
_entity_poly.type
_entity_poly.pdbx_seq_one_letter_code
_entity_poly.pdbx_strand_id
1 'polypeptide(L)'
;MEIKEVADILLAQKKTVSVAEACTCGLVGYLLGTIPGASQFFPGGVIAYTGGLKQSVLGVPDELYDTKGSVSREMAIAMAKGVRELTKTDFGISTTGVTGPAAGHSGLPIGSFFVGLSIKDGEDVAAEIRVIGDRDENKHGAA
;
A
#
# COMPACT_ATOMS: atom_id res chain seq x y z
N MET A 1 -14.09 -7.24 -8.03
CA MET A 1 -14.02 -5.88 -8.62
C MET A 1 -12.67 -5.78 -9.32
N GLU A 2 -12.69 -5.47 -10.59
CA GLU A 2 -11.47 -5.30 -11.36
C GLU A 2 -10.93 -3.86 -11.23
N ILE A 3 -9.61 -3.68 -11.44
CA ILE A 3 -8.96 -2.37 -11.33
C ILE A 3 -9.61 -1.30 -12.23
N LYS A 4 -10.10 -1.72 -13.40
CA LYS A 4 -10.82 -0.81 -14.31
C LYS A 4 -12.12 -0.28 -13.69
N GLU A 5 -12.87 -1.12 -13.00
CA GLU A 5 -14.11 -0.69 -12.32
C GLU A 5 -13.82 0.34 -11.23
N VAL A 6 -12.74 0.12 -10.46
CA VAL A 6 -12.29 1.08 -9.45
C VAL A 6 -11.91 2.41 -10.08
N ALA A 7 -11.16 2.39 -11.18
CA ALA A 7 -10.77 3.58 -11.92
C ALA A 7 -12.00 4.34 -12.49
N ASP A 8 -12.94 3.63 -13.06
CA ASP A 8 -14.19 4.23 -13.59
C ASP A 8 -15.00 4.93 -12.47
N ILE A 9 -15.05 4.34 -11.27
CA ILE A 9 -15.70 4.96 -10.10
C ILE A 9 -14.96 6.22 -9.67
N LEU A 10 -13.63 6.15 -9.55
CA LEU A 10 -12.80 7.30 -9.16
C LEU A 10 -12.98 8.47 -10.14
N LEU A 11 -12.93 8.18 -11.44
CA LEU A 11 -13.16 9.18 -12.50
C LEU A 11 -14.55 9.80 -12.43
N ALA A 12 -15.59 8.97 -12.30
CA ALA A 12 -16.98 9.44 -12.22
C ALA A 12 -17.22 10.33 -10.99
N GLN A 13 -16.58 10.01 -9.87
CA GLN A 13 -16.72 10.77 -8.62
C GLN A 13 -15.68 11.90 -8.49
N LYS A 14 -14.78 12.07 -9.46
CA LYS A 14 -13.66 13.02 -9.42
C LYS A 14 -12.81 12.85 -8.13
N LYS A 15 -12.57 11.61 -7.76
CA LYS A 15 -11.78 11.22 -6.60
C LYS A 15 -10.38 10.79 -7.00
N THR A 16 -9.43 10.99 -6.09
CA THR A 16 -8.02 10.69 -6.31
C THR A 16 -7.49 9.65 -5.32
N VAL A 17 -6.54 8.84 -5.78
CA VAL A 17 -5.87 7.82 -4.97
C VAL A 17 -4.37 7.88 -5.16
N SER A 18 -3.63 7.66 -4.08
CA SER A 18 -2.18 7.47 -4.09
C SER A 18 -1.80 6.15 -3.44
N VAL A 19 -0.59 5.67 -3.70
CA VAL A 19 -0.12 4.38 -3.18
C VAL A 19 1.19 4.51 -2.41
N ALA A 20 1.31 3.75 -1.33
CA ALA A 20 2.55 3.54 -0.58
C ALA A 20 2.90 2.05 -0.63
N GLU A 21 3.91 1.69 -1.38
CA GLU A 21 4.24 0.29 -1.64
C GLU A 21 5.54 -0.10 -0.98
N ALA A 22 5.50 -1.14 -0.15
CA ALA A 22 6.69 -1.79 0.35
C ALA A 22 6.95 -3.07 -0.46
N CYS A 23 6.27 -4.14 -0.14
CA CYS A 23 6.52 -5.47 -0.72
C CYS A 23 6.18 -5.58 -2.21
N THR A 24 5.22 -4.84 -2.72
CA THR A 24 4.81 -4.85 -4.13
C THR A 24 5.71 -4.02 -5.04
N CYS A 25 6.53 -3.14 -4.46
CA CYS A 25 7.63 -2.43 -5.12
C CYS A 25 7.26 -1.69 -6.42
N GLY A 26 6.11 -1.02 -6.45
CA GLY A 26 5.64 -0.23 -7.59
C GLY A 26 4.59 -0.93 -8.46
N LEU A 27 4.26 -2.19 -8.17
CA LEU A 27 3.32 -2.95 -8.99
C LEU A 27 1.89 -2.41 -8.93
N VAL A 28 1.42 -1.98 -7.75
CA VAL A 28 0.09 -1.35 -7.61
C VAL A 28 0.02 -0.05 -8.41
N GLY A 29 1.04 0.79 -8.28
CA GLY A 29 1.15 2.03 -9.07
C GLY A 29 1.21 1.75 -10.56
N TYR A 30 1.98 0.75 -10.98
CA TYR A 30 2.02 0.32 -12.38
C TYR A 30 0.63 -0.08 -12.90
N LEU A 31 -0.09 -0.92 -12.16
CA LEU A 31 -1.43 -1.38 -12.55
C LEU A 31 -2.43 -0.23 -12.67
N LEU A 32 -2.43 0.71 -11.72
CA LEU A 32 -3.26 1.93 -11.82
C LEU A 32 -2.89 2.76 -13.05
N GLY A 33 -1.59 2.89 -13.32
CA GLY A 33 -1.07 3.64 -14.48
C GLY A 33 -1.38 3.02 -15.84
N THR A 34 -1.75 1.73 -15.91
CA THR A 34 -2.17 1.08 -17.17
C THR A 34 -3.53 1.54 -17.66
N ILE A 35 -4.33 2.16 -16.80
CA ILE A 35 -5.68 2.59 -17.14
C ILE A 35 -5.63 3.92 -17.91
N PRO A 36 -6.23 4.02 -19.11
CA PRO A 36 -6.33 5.29 -19.81
C PRO A 36 -6.99 6.37 -18.96
N GLY A 37 -6.39 7.56 -18.91
CA GLY A 37 -6.88 8.64 -18.05
C GLY A 37 -6.39 8.59 -16.61
N ALA A 38 -5.44 7.71 -16.28
CA ALA A 38 -4.91 7.54 -14.92
C ALA A 38 -4.47 8.85 -14.26
N SER A 39 -3.91 9.79 -15.00
CA SER A 39 -3.47 11.10 -14.47
C SER A 39 -4.59 11.93 -13.82
N GLN A 40 -5.85 11.61 -14.11
CA GLN A 40 -7.00 12.31 -13.53
C GLN A 40 -7.35 11.80 -12.12
N PHE A 41 -6.97 10.58 -11.78
CA PHE A 41 -7.28 9.98 -10.46
C PHE A 41 -6.07 9.49 -9.69
N PHE A 42 -4.95 9.25 -10.36
CA PHE A 42 -3.71 8.71 -9.75
C PHE A 42 -2.55 9.66 -9.99
N PRO A 43 -2.25 10.57 -9.04
CA PRO A 43 -1.10 11.49 -9.17
C PRO A 43 0.25 10.81 -8.96
N GLY A 44 0.27 9.63 -8.33
CA GLY A 44 1.50 8.90 -8.05
C GLY A 44 1.51 8.23 -6.68
N GLY A 45 2.71 7.86 -6.23
CA GLY A 45 2.89 7.19 -4.96
C GLY A 45 4.35 7.12 -4.52
N VAL A 46 4.59 6.38 -3.46
CA VAL A 46 5.90 6.19 -2.85
C VAL A 46 6.22 4.72 -2.76
N ILE A 47 7.38 4.31 -3.25
CA ILE A 47 7.95 2.99 -2.97
C ILE A 47 8.81 3.13 -1.72
N ALA A 48 8.27 2.70 -0.58
CA ALA A 48 8.92 2.73 0.72
C ALA A 48 9.33 1.31 1.14
N TYR A 49 10.34 0.78 0.47
CA TYR A 49 10.78 -0.61 0.65
C TYR A 49 11.45 -0.86 1.99
N THR A 50 12.13 0.14 2.54
CA THR A 50 12.82 0.06 3.85
C THR A 50 12.08 0.85 4.92
N GLY A 51 12.33 0.49 6.18
CA GLY A 51 11.78 1.22 7.33
C GLY A 51 12.16 2.70 7.35
N GLY A 52 13.39 3.02 6.98
CA GLY A 52 13.84 4.41 6.92
C GLY A 52 13.00 5.30 5.99
N LEU A 53 12.61 4.79 4.83
CA LEU A 53 11.73 5.54 3.92
C LEU A 53 10.27 5.61 4.41
N LYS A 54 9.78 4.59 5.10
CA LYS A 54 8.46 4.66 5.74
C LYS A 54 8.40 5.79 6.77
N GLN A 55 9.46 5.96 7.53
CA GLN A 55 9.58 7.01 8.54
C GLN A 55 9.82 8.40 7.90
N SER A 56 10.84 8.53 7.06
CA SER A 56 11.29 9.84 6.55
C SER A 56 10.36 10.42 5.49
N VAL A 57 9.73 9.61 4.65
CA VAL A 57 8.88 10.08 3.54
C VAL A 57 7.41 9.99 3.87
N LEU A 58 6.96 8.86 4.46
CA LEU A 58 5.55 8.66 4.78
C LEU A 58 5.16 9.16 6.17
N GLY A 59 6.12 9.58 6.98
CA GLY A 59 5.86 10.07 8.33
C GLY A 59 5.36 9.00 9.29
N VAL A 60 5.67 7.73 9.04
CA VAL A 60 5.35 6.65 9.97
C VAL A 60 6.08 6.88 11.28
N PRO A 61 5.40 6.87 12.44
CA PRO A 61 6.06 7.09 13.73
C PRO A 61 7.13 6.02 14.03
N ASP A 62 8.28 6.45 14.53
CA ASP A 62 9.37 5.54 14.92
C ASP A 62 8.90 4.50 15.93
N GLU A 63 8.10 4.91 16.90
CA GLU A 63 7.54 4.01 17.92
C GLU A 63 6.68 2.90 17.30
N LEU A 64 5.94 3.20 16.23
CA LEU A 64 5.14 2.19 15.55
C LEU A 64 6.02 1.12 14.89
N TYR A 65 7.11 1.55 14.26
CA TYR A 65 8.08 0.63 13.68
C TYR A 65 8.70 -0.27 14.74
N ASP A 66 9.09 0.30 15.89
CA ASP A 66 9.73 -0.42 16.98
C ASP A 66 8.78 -1.39 17.70
N THR A 67 7.50 -1.05 17.86
CA THR A 67 6.53 -1.84 18.60
C THR A 67 5.75 -2.85 17.75
N LYS A 68 5.40 -2.49 16.52
CA LYS A 68 4.57 -3.31 15.61
C LYS A 68 5.33 -3.88 14.42
N GLY A 69 6.55 -3.39 14.18
CA GLY A 69 7.40 -3.81 13.09
C GLY A 69 6.97 -3.27 11.73
N SER A 70 7.70 -3.70 10.72
CA SER A 70 7.52 -3.25 9.34
C SER A 70 6.32 -3.88 8.64
N VAL A 71 5.81 -4.99 9.16
CA VAL A 71 4.70 -5.77 8.58
C VAL A 71 3.63 -5.96 9.64
N SER A 72 2.61 -5.14 9.60
CA SER A 72 1.48 -5.18 10.52
C SER A 72 0.29 -4.41 9.94
N ARG A 73 -0.87 -4.63 10.52
CA ARG A 73 -2.09 -3.87 10.21
C ARG A 73 -1.87 -2.37 10.48
N GLU A 74 -1.27 -2.04 11.61
CA GLU A 74 -1.01 -0.67 12.03
C GLU A 74 0.00 0.02 11.09
N MET A 75 1.01 -0.70 10.64
CA MET A 75 1.97 -0.19 9.65
C MET A 75 1.29 0.10 8.31
N ALA A 76 0.44 -0.79 7.83
CA ALA A 76 -0.31 -0.58 6.59
C ALA A 76 -1.19 0.67 6.68
N ILE A 77 -1.91 0.86 7.77
CA ILE A 77 -2.73 2.07 8.01
C ILE A 77 -1.86 3.32 8.02
N ALA A 78 -0.75 3.31 8.76
CA ALA A 78 0.15 4.47 8.85
C ALA A 78 0.76 4.84 7.50
N MET A 79 1.15 3.85 6.70
CA MET A 79 1.66 4.07 5.34
C MET A 79 0.59 4.65 4.41
N ALA A 80 -0.62 4.11 4.44
CA ALA A 80 -1.73 4.58 3.61
C ALA A 80 -2.11 6.03 3.96
N LYS A 81 -2.18 6.34 5.24
CA LYS A 81 -2.42 7.71 5.72
C LYS A 81 -1.29 8.65 5.32
N GLY A 82 -0.04 8.24 5.51
CA GLY A 82 1.13 9.04 5.17
C GLY A 82 1.15 9.44 3.69
N VAL A 83 0.92 8.50 2.77
CA VAL A 83 0.91 8.81 1.33
C VAL A 83 -0.30 9.67 0.94
N ARG A 84 -1.47 9.43 1.53
CA ARG A 84 -2.65 10.25 1.27
C ARG A 84 -2.41 11.71 1.67
N GLU A 85 -1.83 11.94 2.83
CA GLU A 85 -1.52 13.30 3.32
C GLU A 85 -0.42 13.97 2.51
N LEU A 86 0.64 13.21 2.14
CA LEU A 86 1.74 13.71 1.32
C LEU A 86 1.28 14.18 -0.05
N THR A 87 0.41 13.42 -0.70
CA THR A 87 -0.08 13.69 -2.06
C THR A 87 -1.37 14.49 -2.09
N LYS A 88 -2.01 14.72 -0.95
CA LYS A 88 -3.31 15.42 -0.80
C LYS A 88 -4.43 14.76 -1.61
N THR A 89 -4.43 13.42 -1.67
CA THR A 89 -5.47 12.63 -2.35
C THR A 89 -6.65 12.33 -1.44
N ASP A 90 -7.77 11.90 -2.03
CA ASP A 90 -8.95 11.47 -1.27
C ASP A 90 -8.71 10.12 -0.59
N PHE A 91 -7.96 9.23 -1.26
CA PHE A 91 -7.62 7.91 -0.77
C PHE A 91 -6.10 7.67 -0.80
N GLY A 92 -5.62 6.96 0.20
CA GLY A 92 -4.28 6.37 0.22
C GLY A 92 -4.37 4.87 0.36
N ILE A 93 -3.65 4.14 -0.47
CA ILE A 93 -3.55 2.67 -0.39
C ILE A 93 -2.11 2.31 -0.02
N SER A 94 -1.94 1.29 0.79
CA SER A 94 -0.61 0.77 1.09
C SER A 94 -0.53 -0.73 1.02
N THR A 95 0.67 -1.23 0.78
CA THR A 95 1.00 -2.66 0.86
C THR A 95 2.24 -2.85 1.70
N THR A 96 2.19 -3.79 2.63
CA THR A 96 3.37 -4.29 3.35
C THR A 96 3.24 -5.78 3.59
N GLY A 97 4.34 -6.53 3.61
CA GLY A 97 4.24 -7.97 3.75
C GLY A 97 5.55 -8.71 3.60
N VAL A 98 5.46 -10.03 3.70
CA VAL A 98 6.58 -10.97 3.63
C VAL A 98 6.50 -11.74 2.31
N THR A 99 7.35 -11.36 1.36
CA THR A 99 7.35 -11.95 0.01
C THR A 99 8.15 -13.24 -0.10
N GLY A 100 9.11 -13.48 0.80
CA GLY A 100 10.02 -14.63 0.74
C GLY A 100 11.25 -14.38 -0.14
N PRO A 101 12.14 -15.37 -0.29
CA PRO A 101 12.10 -16.72 0.28
C PRO A 101 12.38 -16.76 1.80
N ALA A 102 12.97 -15.70 2.38
CA ALA A 102 13.20 -15.60 3.81
C ALA A 102 12.02 -14.90 4.50
N ALA A 103 11.67 -15.35 5.70
CA ALA A 103 10.57 -14.78 6.47
C ALA A 103 10.89 -13.37 7.06
N GLY A 104 12.17 -12.95 7.03
CA GLY A 104 12.59 -11.70 7.64
C GLY A 104 12.44 -11.71 9.16
N HIS A 105 12.21 -10.53 9.73
CA HIS A 105 12.14 -10.35 11.20
C HIS A 105 10.72 -10.15 11.73
N SER A 106 9.69 -10.30 10.88
CA SER A 106 8.30 -10.02 11.28
C SER A 106 7.69 -11.09 12.17
N GLY A 107 8.24 -12.31 12.18
CA GLY A 107 7.64 -13.49 12.81
C GLY A 107 6.42 -14.04 12.06
N LEU A 108 6.02 -13.43 10.95
CA LEU A 108 4.89 -13.86 10.14
C LEU A 108 5.32 -14.84 9.05
N PRO A 109 4.45 -15.76 8.64
CA PRO A 109 4.73 -16.66 7.53
C PRO A 109 4.93 -15.90 6.20
N ILE A 110 5.76 -16.45 5.31
CA ILE A 110 5.88 -15.98 3.94
C ILE A 110 4.49 -15.98 3.28
N GLY A 111 4.18 -14.93 2.52
CA GLY A 111 2.87 -14.72 1.91
C GLY A 111 1.87 -14.01 2.81
N SER A 112 2.30 -13.52 3.97
CA SER A 112 1.48 -12.64 4.83
C SER A 112 1.60 -11.20 4.37
N PHE A 113 0.47 -10.58 4.01
CA PHE A 113 0.41 -9.20 3.56
C PHE A 113 -0.70 -8.43 4.28
N PHE A 114 -0.46 -7.14 4.47
CA PHE A 114 -1.47 -6.19 4.90
C PHE A 114 -1.65 -5.12 3.84
N VAL A 115 -2.89 -4.84 3.52
CA VAL A 115 -3.30 -3.75 2.62
C VAL A 115 -4.01 -2.71 3.47
N GLY A 116 -3.50 -1.50 3.48
CA GLY A 116 -4.09 -0.37 4.19
C GLY A 116 -4.89 0.52 3.24
N LEU A 117 -5.97 1.08 3.73
CA LEU A 117 -6.76 2.11 3.06
C LEU A 117 -6.99 3.26 4.03
N SER A 118 -6.56 4.44 3.64
CA SER A 118 -6.84 5.71 4.34
C SER A 118 -7.81 6.53 3.53
N ILE A 119 -8.85 7.04 4.18
CA ILE A 119 -9.96 7.75 3.55
C ILE A 119 -9.99 9.18 4.10
N LYS A 120 -9.97 10.17 3.22
CA LYS A 120 -10.12 11.57 3.63
C LYS A 120 -11.48 11.76 4.32
N ASP A 121 -11.43 12.30 5.54
CA ASP A 121 -12.62 12.52 6.39
C ASP A 121 -13.40 11.23 6.71
N GLY A 122 -12.74 10.06 6.64
CA GLY A 122 -13.30 8.76 6.93
C GLY A 122 -12.45 7.95 7.90
N GLU A 123 -12.82 6.69 8.09
CA GLU A 123 -12.11 5.74 8.93
C GLU A 123 -11.02 5.02 8.12
N ASP A 124 -9.81 4.96 8.66
CA ASP A 124 -8.71 4.20 8.09
C ASP A 124 -8.87 2.72 8.44
N VAL A 125 -8.67 1.84 7.46
CA VAL A 125 -8.84 0.40 7.63
C VAL A 125 -7.67 -0.37 7.02
N ALA A 126 -7.51 -1.63 7.45
CA ALA A 126 -6.57 -2.55 6.81
C ALA A 126 -7.12 -3.97 6.75
N ALA A 127 -6.77 -4.67 5.70
CA ALA A 127 -7.05 -6.09 5.51
C ALA A 127 -5.74 -6.89 5.55
N GLU A 128 -5.81 -8.09 6.15
CA GLU A 128 -4.77 -9.10 6.03
C GLU A 128 -5.12 -10.04 4.88
N ILE A 129 -4.15 -10.31 4.03
CA ILE A 129 -4.28 -11.28 2.93
C ILE A 129 -3.15 -12.28 2.98
N ARG A 130 -3.42 -13.49 2.49
CA ARG A 130 -2.46 -14.57 2.39
C ARG A 130 -2.32 -15.00 0.93
N VAL A 131 -1.09 -15.00 0.44
CA VAL A 131 -0.75 -15.48 -0.90
C VAL A 131 0.25 -16.62 -0.75
N ILE A 132 0.00 -17.72 -1.45
CA ILE A 132 0.88 -18.90 -1.44
C ILE A 132 1.53 -19.01 -2.80
N GLY A 133 2.82 -18.70 -2.85
CA GLY A 133 3.59 -18.74 -4.08
C GLY A 133 5.07 -18.41 -3.85
N ASP A 134 5.82 -18.30 -4.91
CA ASP A 134 7.17 -17.78 -4.85
C ASP A 134 7.16 -16.25 -4.64
N ARG A 135 8.36 -15.65 -4.59
CA ARG A 135 8.49 -14.21 -4.32
C ARG A 135 7.75 -13.34 -5.34
N ASP A 136 7.82 -13.68 -6.62
CA ASP A 136 7.16 -12.91 -7.67
C ASP A 136 5.65 -13.11 -7.66
N GLU A 137 5.18 -14.34 -7.53
CA GLU A 137 3.76 -14.66 -7.36
C GLU A 137 3.15 -13.97 -6.13
N ASN A 138 3.89 -13.93 -5.02
CA ASN A 138 3.48 -13.26 -3.81
C ASN A 138 3.32 -11.73 -4.01
N LYS A 139 4.23 -11.08 -4.75
CA LYS A 139 4.10 -9.65 -5.08
C LYS A 139 2.87 -9.37 -5.94
N HIS A 140 2.62 -10.19 -6.96
CA HIS A 140 1.45 -10.06 -7.84
C HIS A 140 0.15 -10.31 -7.09
N GLY A 141 0.11 -11.30 -6.21
CA GLY A 141 -1.08 -11.59 -5.40
C GLY A 141 -1.39 -10.52 -4.37
N ALA A 142 -0.40 -9.75 -3.92
CA ALA A 142 -0.56 -8.66 -2.97
C ALA A 142 -0.95 -7.33 -3.65
N ALA A 143 -0.67 -7.17 -4.92
CA ALA A 143 -1.00 -5.99 -5.70
C ALA A 143 -2.43 -6.02 -6.23
#